data_2fdb7845c3d2d0f70e9d26e110042e34
#
_entry.id   2fdb7845c3d2d0f70e9d26e110042e34
#
_cell.length_a   1.000
_cell.length_b   1.000
_cell.length_c   1.000
_cell.angle_alpha   90.00
_cell.angle_beta   90.00
_cell.angle_gamma   90.00
#
_symmetry.space_group_name_H-M   'P 1'
#
loop_
_entity.id
_entity.type
_entity.pdbx_description
1 polymer ?
#
loop_
_entity_poly.entity_id
_entity_poly.type
_entity_poly.pdbx_seq_one_letter_code
_entity_poly.pdbx_strand_id
1 'polypeptide(L)'
;MNFKAISFYLGLFCLPISFLAFINILYASYFDYFLSIETYFAALIVSLIIGVGLIYFGKNSQKKINFIEQLVLIIFVYLITSLLIAIPFYLSNYQVTLVNSIFESISGLTGTGFSIFKNIKYLDPTLILWRSSSQWIGGLYFLFFLLIIFSNKTFNYKMTDHVYSGYSNFSSAVNIKENMTKILIIYTVLSFAIFVLLNLSGLRLFNSLNMSMTLISGGGFLPINQINKIISTNFQKIVFFISLIISMLNFFLLFNLFNKKILIKDHKEDLYLIMLLILLFGFLSLNDYSALNMLISILSSLANSGLTLFKPDNNLSLFFLLITIIGGSLISNTSGIKLIRFYILLKMTSLEIIKLISPNSVINKTILSS
;
A
#
# COMPACT_ATOMS: atom_id res chain seq x y z
N MET A 1 -2.20 -4.55 -30.01
CA MET A 1 -2.75 -4.42 -28.66
C MET A 1 -4.17 -4.96 -28.60
N ASN A 2 -4.45 -5.82 -27.65
CA ASN A 2 -5.80 -6.38 -27.46
C ASN A 2 -6.64 -5.48 -26.54
N PHE A 3 -7.17 -4.37 -27.08
CA PHE A 3 -7.98 -3.42 -26.33
C PHE A 3 -9.22 -4.05 -25.67
N LYS A 4 -9.81 -5.09 -26.29
CA LYS A 4 -10.96 -5.77 -25.69
C LYS A 4 -10.57 -6.54 -24.43
N ALA A 5 -9.39 -7.16 -24.36
CA ALA A 5 -8.92 -7.82 -23.14
C ALA A 5 -8.57 -6.82 -22.05
N ILE A 6 -7.92 -5.69 -22.41
CA ILE A 6 -7.63 -4.59 -21.47
C ILE A 6 -8.93 -4.05 -20.88
N SER A 7 -9.94 -3.79 -21.73
CA SER A 7 -11.26 -3.32 -21.29
C SER A 7 -11.93 -4.30 -20.30
N PHE A 8 -11.88 -5.60 -20.57
CA PHE A 8 -12.45 -6.61 -19.69
C PHE A 8 -11.83 -6.54 -18.28
N TYR A 9 -10.50 -6.54 -18.19
CA TYR A 9 -9.82 -6.46 -16.89
C TYR A 9 -10.03 -5.11 -16.20
N LEU A 10 -10.02 -4.01 -16.97
CA LEU A 10 -10.29 -2.68 -16.44
C LEU A 10 -11.66 -2.61 -15.77
N GLY A 11 -12.69 -3.17 -16.41
CA GLY A 11 -14.03 -3.27 -15.85
C GLY A 11 -14.06 -4.05 -14.53
N LEU A 12 -13.29 -5.14 -14.40
CA LEU A 12 -13.17 -5.88 -13.14
C LEU A 12 -12.58 -5.04 -12.01
N PHE A 13 -11.67 -4.11 -12.30
CA PHE A 13 -11.11 -3.18 -11.30
C PHE A 13 -12.07 -2.03 -10.95
N CYS A 14 -13.08 -1.72 -11.77
CA CYS A 14 -14.10 -0.72 -11.43
C CYS A 14 -15.13 -1.26 -10.43
N LEU A 15 -15.45 -2.56 -10.45
CA LEU A 15 -16.48 -3.14 -9.57
C LEU A 15 -16.19 -3.02 -8.07
N PRO A 16 -14.95 -3.21 -7.56
CA PRO A 16 -14.67 -3.01 -6.14
C PRO A 16 -14.97 -1.59 -5.64
N ILE A 17 -14.90 -0.57 -6.51
CA ILE A 17 -15.24 0.81 -6.14
C ILE A 17 -16.74 0.95 -5.92
N SER A 18 -17.56 0.32 -6.77
CA SER A 18 -19.00 0.28 -6.56
C SER A 18 -19.37 -0.42 -5.26
N PHE A 19 -18.66 -1.50 -4.91
CA PHE A 19 -18.84 -2.20 -3.63
C PHE A 19 -18.48 -1.31 -2.42
N LEU A 20 -17.39 -0.55 -2.50
CA LEU A 20 -17.04 0.42 -1.45
C LEU A 20 -18.09 1.54 -1.33
N ALA A 21 -18.61 2.04 -2.45
CA ALA A 21 -19.69 3.03 -2.45
C ALA A 21 -20.95 2.46 -1.78
N PHE A 22 -21.30 1.19 -2.05
CA PHE A 22 -22.39 0.51 -1.40
C PHE A 22 -22.21 0.40 0.12
N ILE A 23 -21.01 0.04 0.60
CA ILE A 23 -20.68 0.02 2.04
C ILE A 23 -20.89 1.40 2.66
N ASN A 24 -20.45 2.47 1.98
CA ASN A 24 -20.63 3.85 2.47
C ASN A 24 -22.10 4.26 2.51
N ILE A 25 -22.93 3.80 1.56
CA ILE A 25 -24.39 4.01 1.59
C ILE A 25 -25.00 3.32 2.82
N LEU A 26 -24.63 2.06 3.09
CA LEU A 26 -25.10 1.34 4.28
C LEU A 26 -24.68 2.05 5.57
N TYR A 27 -23.44 2.52 5.64
CA TYR A 27 -22.94 3.29 6.79
C TYR A 27 -23.71 4.61 6.96
N ALA A 28 -23.92 5.35 5.88
CA ALA A 28 -24.67 6.60 5.89
C ALA A 28 -26.13 6.40 6.31
N SER A 29 -26.79 5.36 5.81
CA SER A 29 -28.18 5.04 6.17
C SER A 29 -28.34 4.59 7.63
N TYR A 30 -27.35 3.85 8.16
CA TYR A 30 -27.39 3.38 9.55
C TYR A 30 -27.22 4.54 10.57
N PHE A 31 -26.45 5.56 10.22
CA PHE A 31 -26.17 6.72 11.10
C PHE A 31 -26.98 7.97 10.74
N ASP A 32 -27.97 7.86 9.87
CA ASP A 32 -28.85 8.96 9.42
C ASP A 32 -28.11 10.14 8.76
N TYR A 33 -27.00 9.88 8.07
CA TYR A 33 -26.24 10.89 7.30
C TYR A 33 -26.83 11.09 5.90
N PHE A 34 -28.07 11.52 5.79
CA PHE A 34 -28.82 11.59 4.53
C PHE A 34 -28.20 12.52 3.47
N LEU A 35 -27.58 13.62 3.87
CA LEU A 35 -26.98 14.60 2.94
C LEU A 35 -25.83 14.05 2.09
N SER A 36 -25.17 12.98 2.54
CA SER A 36 -24.05 12.38 1.82
C SER A 36 -24.44 11.16 1.00
N ILE A 37 -25.61 10.57 1.20
CA ILE A 37 -26.04 9.33 0.53
C ILE A 37 -26.08 9.49 -0.99
N GLU A 38 -26.60 10.60 -1.51
CA GLU A 38 -26.74 10.86 -2.95
C GLU A 38 -25.38 10.81 -3.66
N THR A 39 -24.31 11.30 -3.02
CA THR A 39 -22.98 11.32 -3.60
C THR A 39 -22.43 9.92 -3.82
N TYR A 40 -22.70 8.98 -2.86
CA TYR A 40 -22.27 7.59 -2.96
C TYR A 40 -23.16 6.79 -3.92
N PHE A 41 -24.45 7.11 -4.04
CA PHE A 41 -25.32 6.54 -5.09
C PHE A 41 -24.80 6.91 -6.48
N ALA A 42 -24.42 8.15 -6.70
CA ALA A 42 -23.82 8.58 -7.97
C ALA A 42 -22.54 7.78 -8.26
N ALA A 43 -21.63 7.65 -7.28
CA ALA A 43 -20.39 6.88 -7.43
C ALA A 43 -20.68 5.39 -7.70
N LEU A 44 -21.67 4.80 -7.03
CA LEU A 44 -22.08 3.41 -7.22
C LEU A 44 -22.60 3.20 -8.64
N ILE A 45 -23.56 4.01 -9.09
CA ILE A 45 -24.19 3.86 -10.40
C ILE A 45 -23.15 4.06 -11.51
N VAL A 46 -22.34 5.11 -11.46
CA VAL A 46 -21.33 5.40 -12.47
C VAL A 46 -20.27 4.29 -12.52
N SER A 47 -19.79 3.83 -11.38
CA SER A 47 -18.78 2.76 -11.35
C SER A 47 -19.34 1.41 -11.82
N LEU A 48 -20.60 1.10 -11.54
CA LEU A 48 -21.29 -0.09 -12.07
C LEU A 48 -21.49 0.00 -13.59
N ILE A 49 -21.98 1.11 -14.09
CA ILE A 49 -22.23 1.29 -15.55
C ILE A 49 -20.90 1.16 -16.30
N ILE A 50 -19.87 1.86 -15.86
CA ILE A 50 -18.54 1.80 -16.50
C ILE A 50 -17.96 0.39 -16.36
N GLY A 51 -18.00 -0.21 -15.17
CA GLY A 51 -17.46 -1.53 -14.91
C GLY A 51 -18.13 -2.61 -15.76
N VAL A 52 -19.46 -2.69 -15.72
CA VAL A 52 -20.23 -3.68 -16.48
C VAL A 52 -20.12 -3.42 -18.00
N GLY A 53 -20.17 -2.16 -18.44
CA GLY A 53 -20.01 -1.78 -19.86
C GLY A 53 -18.66 -2.22 -20.42
N LEU A 54 -17.57 -1.99 -19.67
CA LEU A 54 -16.21 -2.40 -20.06
C LEU A 54 -16.06 -3.95 -20.08
N ILE A 55 -16.66 -4.65 -19.13
CA ILE A 55 -16.68 -6.12 -19.10
C ILE A 55 -17.46 -6.66 -20.32
N TYR A 56 -18.62 -6.09 -20.60
CA TYR A 56 -19.45 -6.50 -21.74
C TYR A 56 -18.71 -6.31 -23.07
N PHE A 57 -18.08 -5.15 -23.26
CA PHE A 57 -17.26 -4.86 -24.43
C PHE A 57 -16.10 -5.84 -24.61
N GLY A 58 -15.48 -6.26 -23.50
CA GLY A 58 -14.33 -7.18 -23.48
C GLY A 58 -14.68 -8.67 -23.42
N LYS A 59 -15.97 -9.05 -23.28
CA LYS A 59 -16.41 -10.43 -22.97
C LYS A 59 -15.89 -11.47 -23.96
N ASN A 60 -15.90 -11.16 -25.25
CA ASN A 60 -15.56 -12.09 -26.34
C ASN A 60 -14.06 -12.06 -26.73
N SER A 61 -13.20 -11.44 -25.93
CA SER A 61 -11.77 -11.38 -26.21
C SER A 61 -11.02 -12.60 -25.70
N GLN A 62 -9.88 -12.91 -26.34
CA GLN A 62 -8.90 -13.79 -25.73
C GLN A 62 -8.32 -13.07 -24.49
N LYS A 63 -8.50 -13.67 -23.30
CA LYS A 63 -8.11 -13.07 -22.01
C LYS A 63 -6.60 -13.12 -21.75
N LYS A 64 -5.78 -13.32 -22.79
CA LYS A 64 -4.32 -13.26 -22.70
C LYS A 64 -3.86 -11.85 -23.00
N ILE A 65 -3.10 -11.26 -22.11
CA ILE A 65 -2.51 -9.91 -22.23
C ILE A 65 -0.99 -10.02 -22.15
N ASN A 66 -0.30 -9.36 -23.10
CA ASN A 66 1.14 -9.25 -23.14
C ASN A 66 1.65 -8.26 -22.08
N PHE A 67 2.96 -8.26 -21.81
CA PHE A 67 3.56 -7.39 -20.79
C PHE A 67 3.26 -5.90 -21.02
N ILE A 68 3.40 -5.40 -22.26
CA ILE A 68 3.07 -4.01 -22.61
C ILE A 68 1.59 -3.70 -22.33
N GLU A 69 0.70 -4.62 -22.67
CA GLU A 69 -0.74 -4.49 -22.42
C GLU A 69 -1.06 -4.47 -20.93
N GLN A 70 -0.30 -5.19 -20.11
CA GLN A 70 -0.42 -5.15 -18.65
C GLN A 70 -0.01 -3.79 -18.09
N LEU A 71 1.10 -3.20 -18.56
CA LEU A 71 1.50 -1.86 -18.15
C LEU A 71 0.46 -0.81 -18.52
N VAL A 72 -0.09 -0.91 -19.73
CA VAL A 72 -1.17 -0.02 -20.19
C VAL A 72 -2.43 -0.22 -19.33
N LEU A 73 -2.79 -1.46 -19.00
CA LEU A 73 -3.89 -1.76 -18.09
C LEU A 73 -3.71 -1.07 -16.74
N ILE A 74 -2.55 -1.18 -16.13
CA ILE A 74 -2.25 -0.59 -14.81
C ILE A 74 -2.46 0.93 -14.85
N ILE A 75 -1.93 1.60 -15.88
CA ILE A 75 -2.09 3.06 -16.05
C ILE A 75 -3.58 3.42 -16.15
N PHE A 76 -4.34 2.72 -17.00
CA PHE A 76 -5.77 2.99 -17.17
C PHE A 76 -6.58 2.67 -15.91
N VAL A 77 -6.21 1.63 -15.15
CA VAL A 77 -6.87 1.35 -13.88
C VAL A 77 -6.68 2.52 -12.92
N TYR A 78 -5.45 3.00 -12.69
CA TYR A 78 -5.23 4.14 -11.81
C TYR A 78 -5.97 5.41 -12.29
N LEU A 79 -5.98 5.70 -13.59
CA LEU A 79 -6.67 6.87 -14.14
C LEU A 79 -8.20 6.78 -13.96
N ILE A 80 -8.81 5.67 -14.37
CA ILE A 80 -10.28 5.54 -14.33
C ILE A 80 -10.77 5.38 -12.89
N THR A 81 -10.10 4.57 -12.08
CA THR A 81 -10.52 4.37 -10.70
C THR A 81 -10.36 5.63 -9.85
N SER A 82 -9.32 6.45 -10.10
CA SER A 82 -9.21 7.74 -9.41
C SER A 82 -10.34 8.71 -9.77
N LEU A 83 -10.79 8.73 -11.03
CA LEU A 83 -11.94 9.53 -11.43
C LEU A 83 -13.23 9.05 -10.77
N LEU A 84 -13.43 7.74 -10.65
CA LEU A 84 -14.59 7.17 -9.94
C LEU A 84 -14.58 7.51 -8.45
N ILE A 85 -13.42 7.41 -7.79
CA ILE A 85 -13.25 7.76 -6.37
C ILE A 85 -13.42 9.27 -6.15
N ALA A 86 -13.12 10.11 -7.15
CA ALA A 86 -13.28 11.56 -7.06
C ALA A 86 -14.76 12.01 -6.99
N ILE A 87 -15.71 11.18 -7.45
CA ILE A 87 -17.13 11.56 -7.54
C ILE A 87 -17.70 12.01 -6.19
N PRO A 88 -17.59 11.26 -5.07
CA PRO A 88 -18.11 11.70 -3.79
C PRO A 88 -17.41 12.95 -3.25
N PHE A 89 -16.11 13.14 -3.52
CA PHE A 89 -15.40 14.37 -3.12
C PHE A 89 -15.94 15.59 -3.86
N TYR A 90 -16.15 15.46 -5.16
CA TYR A 90 -16.66 16.55 -6.02
C TYR A 90 -18.09 16.92 -5.68
N LEU A 91 -18.96 15.93 -5.50
CA LEU A 91 -20.37 16.14 -5.17
C LEU A 91 -20.62 16.47 -3.69
N SER A 92 -19.57 16.43 -2.84
CA SER A 92 -19.71 16.74 -1.44
C SER A 92 -20.07 18.20 -1.19
N ASN A 93 -20.75 18.47 -0.06
CA ASN A 93 -21.14 19.82 0.35
C ASN A 93 -19.95 20.76 0.71
N TYR A 94 -18.71 20.25 0.60
CA TYR A 94 -17.49 21.01 0.94
C TYR A 94 -16.96 21.87 -0.21
N GLN A 95 -17.71 22.01 -1.30
CA GLN A 95 -17.37 22.84 -2.47
C GLN A 95 -15.96 22.57 -3.03
N VAL A 96 -15.60 21.29 -3.08
CA VAL A 96 -14.29 20.86 -3.58
C VAL A 96 -14.28 20.97 -5.11
N THR A 97 -13.28 21.67 -5.66
CA THR A 97 -13.13 21.76 -7.12
C THR A 97 -12.81 20.39 -7.73
N LEU A 98 -13.12 20.17 -9.00
CA LEU A 98 -12.84 18.90 -9.69
C LEU A 98 -11.36 18.51 -9.61
N VAL A 99 -10.45 19.45 -9.79
CA VAL A 99 -9.00 19.22 -9.70
C VAL A 99 -8.61 18.75 -8.29
N ASN A 100 -9.13 19.39 -7.25
CA ASN A 100 -8.87 19.01 -5.87
C ASN A 100 -9.49 17.64 -5.53
N SER A 101 -10.66 17.32 -6.07
CA SER A 101 -11.29 16.01 -5.90
C SER A 101 -10.47 14.88 -6.52
N ILE A 102 -9.93 15.12 -7.72
CA ILE A 102 -9.00 14.20 -8.38
C ILE A 102 -7.71 14.08 -7.59
N PHE A 103 -7.15 15.17 -7.07
CA PHE A 103 -5.95 15.15 -6.23
C PHE A 103 -6.16 14.28 -4.98
N GLU A 104 -7.26 14.48 -4.24
CA GLU A 104 -7.56 13.70 -3.04
C GLU A 104 -7.76 12.22 -3.38
N SER A 105 -8.43 11.91 -4.50
CA SER A 105 -8.67 10.53 -4.94
C SER A 105 -7.37 9.84 -5.37
N ILE A 106 -6.50 10.50 -6.12
CA ILE A 106 -5.19 9.97 -6.51
C ILE A 106 -4.32 9.75 -5.26
N SER A 107 -4.27 10.74 -4.36
CA SER A 107 -3.54 10.64 -3.10
C SER A 107 -4.02 9.47 -2.24
N GLY A 108 -5.34 9.24 -2.20
CA GLY A 108 -5.92 8.07 -1.56
C GLY A 108 -5.50 6.77 -2.25
N LEU A 109 -5.77 6.65 -3.54
CA LEU A 109 -5.55 5.42 -4.30
C LEU A 109 -4.06 5.01 -4.39
N THR A 110 -3.15 5.98 -4.45
CA THR A 110 -1.70 5.71 -4.47
C THR A 110 -1.08 5.51 -3.08
N GLY A 111 -1.86 5.72 -2.00
CA GLY A 111 -1.36 5.68 -0.64
C GLY A 111 -0.44 6.84 -0.26
N THR A 112 -0.38 7.92 -1.07
CA THR A 112 0.50 9.07 -0.83
C THR A 112 0.13 9.83 0.46
N GLY A 113 -1.17 9.93 0.79
CA GLY A 113 -1.63 10.47 2.05
C GLY A 113 -1.67 12.00 2.16
N PHE A 114 -1.29 12.75 1.12
CA PHE A 114 -1.49 14.20 1.09
C PHE A 114 -2.97 14.53 0.92
N SER A 115 -3.46 15.55 1.66
CA SER A 115 -4.86 15.92 1.68
C SER A 115 -5.07 17.40 1.42
N ILE A 116 -6.14 17.71 0.68
CA ILE A 116 -6.64 19.06 0.50
C ILE A 116 -7.38 19.59 1.76
N PHE A 117 -7.88 18.68 2.59
CA PHE A 117 -8.66 19.02 3.77
C PHE A 117 -7.74 19.41 4.94
N LYS A 118 -7.75 20.69 5.31
CA LYS A 118 -6.96 21.20 6.44
C LYS A 118 -7.49 20.73 7.80
N ASN A 119 -8.82 20.60 7.94
CA ASN A 119 -9.50 20.22 9.17
C ASN A 119 -10.42 19.02 8.97
N ILE A 120 -9.87 17.82 9.16
CA ILE A 120 -10.58 16.55 8.99
C ILE A 120 -11.72 16.38 10.01
N LYS A 121 -11.60 17.01 11.19
CA LYS A 121 -12.61 16.95 12.27
C LYS A 121 -14.01 17.41 11.83
N TYR A 122 -14.09 18.29 10.84
CA TYR A 122 -15.36 18.85 10.34
C TYR A 122 -15.90 18.12 9.13
N LEU A 123 -15.22 17.07 8.66
CA LEU A 123 -15.72 16.22 7.58
C LEU A 123 -16.76 15.23 8.10
N ASP A 124 -17.73 14.92 7.25
CA ASP A 124 -18.67 13.85 7.51
C ASP A 124 -17.95 12.52 7.74
N PRO A 125 -18.36 11.73 8.74
CA PRO A 125 -17.77 10.41 8.98
C PRO A 125 -17.79 9.50 7.75
N THR A 126 -18.81 9.60 6.90
CA THR A 126 -18.89 8.86 5.63
C THR A 126 -17.78 9.25 4.68
N LEU A 127 -17.43 10.54 4.58
CA LEU A 127 -16.33 11.00 3.73
C LEU A 127 -14.97 10.58 4.29
N ILE A 128 -14.81 10.55 5.61
CA ILE A 128 -13.61 10.02 6.27
C ILE A 128 -13.45 8.53 5.96
N LEU A 129 -14.54 7.76 6.04
CA LEU A 129 -14.55 6.34 5.69
C LEU A 129 -14.22 6.14 4.20
N TRP A 130 -14.76 6.97 3.31
CA TRP A 130 -14.44 6.94 1.88
C TRP A 130 -12.96 7.17 1.60
N ARG A 131 -12.35 8.14 2.29
CA ARG A 131 -10.90 8.42 2.20
C ARG A 131 -10.07 7.19 2.61
N SER A 132 -10.36 6.60 3.76
CA SER A 132 -9.64 5.42 4.24
C SER A 132 -9.87 4.19 3.37
N SER A 133 -11.09 4.00 2.84
CA SER A 133 -11.41 2.90 1.92
C SER A 133 -10.73 3.07 0.56
N SER A 134 -10.55 4.31 0.08
CA SER A 134 -9.78 4.58 -1.14
C SER A 134 -8.32 4.16 -1.01
N GLN A 135 -7.68 4.40 0.15
CA GLN A 135 -6.33 3.90 0.42
C GLN A 135 -6.29 2.37 0.51
N TRP A 136 -7.28 1.78 1.18
CA TRP A 136 -7.35 0.33 1.33
C TRP A 136 -7.44 -0.38 -0.01
N ILE A 137 -8.31 0.09 -0.93
CA ILE A 137 -8.42 -0.51 -2.26
C ILE A 137 -7.18 -0.24 -3.11
N GLY A 138 -6.57 0.93 -2.96
CA GLY A 138 -5.32 1.29 -3.65
C GLY A 138 -4.16 0.37 -3.30
N GLY A 139 -3.98 0.05 -2.02
CA GLY A 139 -2.98 -0.91 -1.56
C GLY A 139 -3.24 -2.33 -2.10
N LEU A 140 -4.50 -2.76 -2.15
CA LEU A 140 -4.87 -4.04 -2.75
C LEU A 140 -4.56 -4.09 -4.24
N TYR A 141 -4.88 -3.02 -4.99
CA TYR A 141 -4.58 -2.92 -6.42
C TYR A 141 -3.08 -2.96 -6.67
N PHE A 142 -2.29 -2.27 -5.87
CA PHE A 142 -0.84 -2.31 -5.97
C PHE A 142 -0.30 -3.74 -5.85
N LEU A 143 -0.77 -4.52 -4.88
CA LEU A 143 -0.37 -5.92 -4.72
C LEU A 143 -0.80 -6.80 -5.91
N PHE A 144 -1.99 -6.56 -6.46
CA PHE A 144 -2.44 -7.26 -7.67
C PHE A 144 -1.59 -6.92 -8.88
N PHE A 145 -1.18 -5.66 -9.05
CA PHE A 145 -0.32 -5.25 -10.15
C PHE A 145 1.09 -5.85 -10.03
N LEU A 146 1.63 -5.93 -8.83
CA LEU A 146 2.88 -6.66 -8.61
C LEU A 146 2.76 -8.11 -9.06
N LEU A 147 1.67 -8.81 -8.69
CA LEU A 147 1.44 -10.17 -9.17
C LEU A 147 1.34 -10.27 -10.69
N ILE A 148 0.60 -9.37 -11.33
CA ILE A 148 0.43 -9.36 -12.79
C ILE A 148 1.79 -9.18 -13.48
N ILE A 149 2.60 -8.22 -13.02
CA ILE A 149 3.92 -7.94 -13.59
C ILE A 149 4.87 -9.13 -13.40
N PHE A 150 4.93 -9.70 -12.21
CA PHE A 150 5.87 -10.79 -11.91
C PHE A 150 5.44 -12.16 -12.48
N SER A 151 4.17 -12.34 -12.84
CA SER A 151 3.70 -13.58 -13.42
C SER A 151 4.18 -13.83 -14.87
N ASN A 152 4.74 -12.83 -15.54
CA ASN A 152 5.22 -12.93 -16.91
C ASN A 152 6.55 -13.67 -17.01
N LYS A 153 6.55 -14.81 -17.71
CA LYS A 153 7.75 -15.57 -18.04
C LYS A 153 8.75 -14.84 -18.97
N THR A 154 8.36 -13.72 -19.57
CA THR A 154 9.21 -12.93 -20.48
C THR A 154 10.31 -12.18 -19.75
N PHE A 155 10.18 -11.94 -18.46
CA PHE A 155 11.30 -11.53 -17.63
C PHE A 155 12.16 -12.75 -17.30
N ASN A 156 13.15 -13.05 -18.16
CA ASN A 156 14.28 -13.93 -17.85
C ASN A 156 15.19 -13.34 -16.73
N TYR A 157 14.63 -12.53 -15.84
CA TYR A 157 15.22 -12.31 -14.55
C TYR A 157 15.03 -13.60 -13.78
N LYS A 158 16.06 -14.46 -13.83
CA LYS A 158 16.34 -15.37 -12.73
C LYS A 158 16.58 -14.48 -11.52
N MET A 159 15.49 -14.01 -10.91
CA MET A 159 15.53 -13.48 -9.56
C MET A 159 16.12 -14.61 -8.76
N THR A 160 17.32 -14.41 -8.27
CA THR A 160 18.13 -15.42 -7.62
C THR A 160 17.26 -16.15 -6.60
N ASP A 161 17.25 -17.47 -6.67
CA ASP A 161 16.40 -18.36 -5.87
C ASP A 161 16.42 -18.07 -4.36
N HIS A 162 17.44 -17.37 -3.88
CA HIS A 162 17.64 -16.96 -2.48
C HIS A 162 16.78 -15.78 -1.99
N VAL A 163 16.33 -14.90 -2.89
CA VAL A 163 15.44 -13.77 -2.52
C VAL A 163 13.97 -14.18 -2.62
N TYR A 164 13.69 -15.23 -3.40
CA TYR A 164 12.36 -15.67 -3.78
C TYR A 164 12.09 -17.15 -3.54
N SER A 165 12.78 -17.81 -2.61
CA SER A 165 12.47 -19.20 -2.26
C SER A 165 11.00 -19.36 -1.84
N GLY A 166 10.40 -18.33 -1.21
CA GLY A 166 8.95 -18.27 -0.98
C GLY A 166 8.11 -18.03 -2.24
N TYR A 167 8.72 -17.48 -3.31
CA TYR A 167 8.02 -17.16 -4.56
C TYR A 167 7.94 -18.35 -5.52
N SER A 168 8.84 -19.33 -5.42
CA SER A 168 8.85 -20.51 -6.29
C SER A 168 7.53 -21.29 -6.23
N ASN A 169 6.85 -21.27 -5.08
CA ASN A 169 5.51 -21.86 -4.91
C ASN A 169 4.37 -21.01 -5.51
N PHE A 170 4.61 -19.71 -5.78
CA PHE A 170 3.67 -18.80 -6.44
C PHE A 170 3.95 -18.66 -7.95
N SER A 171 5.17 -18.96 -8.38
CA SER A 171 5.64 -18.75 -9.78
C SER A 171 5.19 -19.81 -10.78
N SER A 172 4.51 -20.87 -10.33
CA SER A 172 3.82 -21.71 -11.28
C SER A 172 2.75 -20.87 -11.97
N ALA A 173 3.02 -20.47 -13.21
CA ALA A 173 2.21 -19.61 -14.09
C ALA A 173 0.76 -20.08 -14.28
N VAL A 174 0.32 -21.07 -13.52
CA VAL A 174 -0.92 -21.81 -13.71
C VAL A 174 -2.13 -21.09 -13.16
N ASN A 175 -2.00 -20.20 -12.12
CA ASN A 175 -3.21 -19.64 -11.52
C ASN A 175 -3.02 -18.21 -10.95
N ILE A 176 -2.81 -17.20 -11.81
CA ILE A 176 -2.83 -15.76 -11.38
C ILE A 176 -4.11 -15.47 -10.57
N LYS A 177 -5.26 -15.98 -11.03
CA LYS A 177 -6.54 -15.81 -10.34
C LYS A 177 -6.52 -16.37 -8.91
N GLU A 178 -5.97 -17.57 -8.73
CA GLU A 178 -5.85 -18.19 -7.40
C GLU A 178 -4.92 -17.39 -6.48
N ASN A 179 -3.81 -16.89 -7.00
CA ASN A 179 -2.89 -16.06 -6.23
C ASN A 179 -3.50 -14.70 -5.86
N MET A 180 -4.27 -14.08 -6.75
CA MET A 180 -5.02 -12.86 -6.44
C MET A 180 -6.05 -13.10 -5.33
N THR A 181 -6.80 -14.20 -5.37
CA THR A 181 -7.76 -14.53 -4.29
C THR A 181 -7.05 -14.78 -2.96
N LYS A 182 -5.90 -15.47 -2.96
CA LYS A 182 -5.08 -15.66 -1.75
C LYS A 182 -4.61 -14.34 -1.16
N ILE A 183 -4.09 -13.42 -1.98
CA ILE A 183 -3.67 -12.08 -1.53
C ILE A 183 -4.87 -11.32 -0.98
N LEU A 184 -6.01 -11.33 -1.65
CA LEU A 184 -7.21 -10.66 -1.18
C LEU A 184 -7.60 -11.17 0.22
N ILE A 185 -7.65 -12.49 0.41
CA ILE A 185 -8.00 -13.10 1.71
C ILE A 185 -7.01 -12.66 2.79
N ILE A 186 -5.70 -12.73 2.53
CA ILE A 186 -4.70 -12.34 3.53
C ILE A 186 -4.78 -10.86 3.85
N TYR A 187 -4.92 -10.03 2.82
CA TYR A 187 -5.03 -8.59 2.99
C TYR A 187 -6.25 -8.21 3.85
N THR A 188 -7.40 -8.83 3.61
CA THR A 188 -8.61 -8.62 4.41
C THR A 188 -8.47 -9.17 5.84
N VAL A 189 -7.88 -10.36 6.02
CA VAL A 189 -7.62 -10.94 7.34
C VAL A 189 -6.67 -10.07 8.15
N LEU A 190 -5.58 -9.59 7.55
CA LEU A 190 -4.63 -8.69 8.22
C LEU A 190 -5.26 -7.33 8.56
N SER A 191 -6.08 -6.77 7.66
CA SER A 191 -6.83 -5.54 7.94
C SER A 191 -7.74 -5.72 9.16
N PHE A 192 -8.44 -6.85 9.19
CA PHE A 192 -9.33 -7.19 10.30
C PHE A 192 -8.55 -7.43 11.60
N ALA A 193 -7.41 -8.11 11.54
CA ALA A 193 -6.55 -8.32 12.71
C ALA A 193 -6.04 -6.99 13.29
N ILE A 194 -5.56 -6.06 12.43
CA ILE A 194 -5.15 -4.72 12.85
C ILE A 194 -6.33 -3.96 13.46
N PHE A 195 -7.53 -4.03 12.86
CA PHE A 195 -8.74 -3.42 13.40
C PHE A 195 -9.06 -3.93 14.81
N VAL A 196 -9.04 -5.24 15.01
CA VAL A 196 -9.31 -5.86 16.32
C VAL A 196 -8.26 -5.44 17.35
N LEU A 197 -6.98 -5.48 17.00
CA LEU A 197 -5.89 -5.06 17.90
C LEU A 197 -6.01 -3.60 18.32
N LEU A 198 -6.31 -2.69 17.38
CA LEU A 198 -6.53 -1.28 17.66
C LEU A 198 -7.77 -1.07 18.55
N ASN A 199 -8.85 -1.79 18.29
CA ASN A 199 -10.06 -1.69 19.11
C ASN A 199 -9.84 -2.23 20.53
N LEU A 200 -9.18 -3.38 20.68
CA LEU A 200 -8.80 -3.94 21.99
C LEU A 200 -7.85 -3.02 22.78
N SER A 201 -7.09 -2.16 22.10
CA SER A 201 -6.27 -1.14 22.76
C SER A 201 -7.08 0.03 23.34
N GLY A 202 -8.41 0.03 23.18
CA GLY A 202 -9.32 1.06 23.68
C GLY A 202 -9.57 2.20 22.70
N LEU A 203 -9.23 2.06 21.43
CA LEU A 203 -9.60 3.03 20.40
C LEU A 203 -11.09 2.90 20.05
N ARG A 204 -11.73 4.01 19.69
CA ARG A 204 -13.10 4.03 19.18
C ARG A 204 -13.21 3.20 17.91
N LEU A 205 -14.28 2.41 17.75
CA LEU A 205 -14.52 1.55 16.57
C LEU A 205 -14.28 2.27 15.24
N PHE A 206 -14.80 3.48 15.09
CA PHE A 206 -14.63 4.28 13.88
C PHE A 206 -13.17 4.59 13.57
N ASN A 207 -12.39 5.00 14.59
CA ASN A 207 -10.97 5.30 14.42
C ASN A 207 -10.17 4.04 14.13
N SER A 208 -10.46 2.92 14.82
CA SER A 208 -9.80 1.63 14.60
C SER A 208 -10.02 1.12 13.19
N LEU A 209 -11.24 1.23 12.65
CA LEU A 209 -11.57 0.81 11.29
C LEU A 209 -10.85 1.65 10.24
N ASN A 210 -10.91 2.96 10.35
CA ASN A 210 -10.23 3.85 9.41
C ASN A 210 -8.71 3.67 9.47
N MET A 211 -8.13 3.59 10.68
CA MET A 211 -6.69 3.39 10.85
C MET A 211 -6.22 2.02 10.34
N SER A 212 -7.00 0.95 10.53
CA SER A 212 -6.63 -0.37 10.01
C SER A 212 -6.54 -0.38 8.48
N MET A 213 -7.49 0.29 7.80
CA MET A 213 -7.47 0.43 6.35
C MET A 213 -6.25 1.21 5.85
N THR A 214 -5.92 2.31 6.50
CA THR A 214 -4.79 3.16 6.09
C THR A 214 -3.45 2.54 6.41
N LEU A 215 -3.30 1.88 7.57
CA LEU A 215 -2.04 1.26 7.98
C LEU A 215 -1.67 0.07 7.08
N ILE A 216 -2.60 -0.83 6.79
CA ILE A 216 -2.31 -2.00 5.93
C ILE A 216 -1.93 -1.58 4.50
N SER A 217 -2.47 -0.47 4.01
CA SER A 217 -2.16 0.08 2.69
C SER A 217 -0.88 0.90 2.64
N GLY A 218 -0.22 1.14 3.80
CA GLY A 218 0.93 2.07 3.88
C GLY A 218 0.55 3.53 3.67
N GLY A 219 -0.75 3.87 3.76
CA GLY A 219 -1.26 5.23 3.58
C GLY A 219 -1.13 6.11 4.82
N GLY A 220 -1.40 7.41 4.67
CA GLY A 220 -1.27 8.40 5.73
C GLY A 220 -2.57 9.13 6.09
N PHE A 221 -3.73 8.73 5.53
CA PHE A 221 -5.00 9.37 5.87
C PHE A 221 -5.43 9.01 7.28
N LEU A 222 -5.65 10.02 8.08
CA LEU A 222 -6.13 9.89 9.46
C LEU A 222 -7.61 10.28 9.54
N PRO A 223 -8.36 9.69 10.50
CA PRO A 223 -9.72 10.14 10.80
C PRO A 223 -9.78 11.48 11.57
N ILE A 224 -8.66 11.95 12.09
CA ILE A 224 -8.50 13.23 12.81
C ILE A 224 -7.16 13.85 12.39
N ASN A 225 -7.03 15.18 12.49
CA ASN A 225 -5.84 15.92 12.05
C ASN A 225 -4.51 15.50 12.72
N GLN A 226 -4.56 14.99 13.94
CA GLN A 226 -3.36 14.69 14.74
C GLN A 226 -3.46 13.29 15.34
N ILE A 227 -2.49 12.45 15.04
CA ILE A 227 -2.44 11.08 15.53
C ILE A 227 -2.33 11.00 17.06
N ASN A 228 -1.67 11.98 17.71
CA ASN A 228 -1.52 12.04 19.18
C ASN A 228 -2.85 12.15 19.93
N LYS A 229 -3.91 12.64 19.27
CA LYS A 229 -5.26 12.68 19.83
C LYS A 229 -5.98 11.33 19.77
N ILE A 230 -5.48 10.43 18.93
CA ILE A 230 -6.00 9.06 18.78
C ILE A 230 -5.20 8.13 19.68
N ILE A 231 -3.87 8.16 19.56
CA ILE A 231 -2.94 7.26 20.25
C ILE A 231 -2.32 8.02 21.42
N SER A 232 -2.82 7.77 22.63
CA SER A 232 -2.38 8.46 23.86
C SER A 232 -1.61 7.52 24.80
N THR A 233 -2.01 6.25 24.94
CA THR A 233 -1.42 5.31 25.88
C THR A 233 -0.23 4.55 25.28
N ASN A 234 0.70 4.10 26.13
CA ASN A 234 1.84 3.29 25.67
C ASN A 234 1.41 1.97 25.01
N PHE A 235 0.31 1.38 25.49
CA PHE A 235 -0.23 0.15 24.88
C PHE A 235 -0.72 0.41 23.45
N GLN A 236 -1.44 1.51 23.21
CA GLN A 236 -1.86 1.93 21.88
C GLN A 236 -0.66 2.17 20.94
N LYS A 237 0.40 2.79 21.46
CA LYS A 237 1.65 2.99 20.71
C LYS A 237 2.31 1.68 20.29
N ILE A 238 2.33 0.67 21.17
CA ILE A 238 2.86 -0.66 20.86
C ILE A 238 2.02 -1.34 19.77
N VAL A 239 0.69 -1.30 19.88
CA VAL A 239 -0.20 -1.87 18.86
C VAL A 239 -0.01 -1.16 17.50
N PHE A 240 0.12 0.16 17.52
CA PHE A 240 0.39 0.95 16.33
C PHE A 240 1.75 0.60 15.69
N PHE A 241 2.80 0.44 16.51
CA PHE A 241 4.12 -0.02 16.09
C PHE A 241 4.04 -1.39 15.39
N ILE A 242 3.34 -2.37 15.96
CA ILE A 242 3.14 -3.70 15.36
C ILE A 242 2.41 -3.58 14.02
N SER A 243 1.39 -2.72 13.93
CA SER A 243 0.63 -2.51 12.71
C SER A 243 1.49 -1.94 11.57
N LEU A 244 2.41 -1.02 11.88
CA LEU A 244 3.39 -0.49 10.92
C LEU A 244 4.37 -1.56 10.45
N ILE A 245 4.83 -2.45 11.33
CA ILE A 245 5.68 -3.59 10.94
C ILE A 245 4.94 -4.48 9.93
N ILE A 246 3.67 -4.82 10.18
CA ILE A 246 2.87 -5.65 9.28
C ILE A 246 2.79 -5.02 7.87
N SER A 247 2.62 -3.71 7.77
CA SER A 247 2.53 -3.02 6.47
C SER A 247 3.87 -2.99 5.71
N MET A 248 5.00 -3.03 6.42
CA MET A 248 6.35 -2.94 5.87
C MET A 248 6.89 -4.30 5.40
N LEU A 249 6.47 -5.40 6.03
CA LEU A 249 6.94 -6.74 5.72
C LEU A 249 6.42 -7.25 4.37
N ASN A 250 7.12 -8.24 3.82
CA ASN A 250 6.73 -8.89 2.58
C ASN A 250 5.41 -9.65 2.75
N PHE A 251 4.43 -9.39 1.89
CA PHE A 251 3.12 -10.05 1.92
C PHE A 251 3.22 -11.56 1.73
N PHE A 252 4.22 -12.06 1.00
CA PHE A 252 4.44 -13.51 0.86
C PHE A 252 5.02 -14.13 2.12
N LEU A 253 5.86 -13.41 2.88
CA LEU A 253 6.30 -13.86 4.19
C LEU A 253 5.09 -14.04 5.11
N LEU A 254 4.22 -13.02 5.17
CA LEU A 254 3.00 -13.09 5.98
C LEU A 254 2.11 -14.26 5.54
N PHE A 255 1.96 -14.50 4.24
CA PHE A 255 1.24 -15.66 3.71
C PHE A 255 1.86 -16.99 4.14
N ASN A 256 3.17 -17.13 4.06
CA ASN A 256 3.88 -18.36 4.39
C ASN A 256 3.82 -18.67 5.90
N LEU A 257 3.85 -17.63 6.74
CA LEU A 257 3.65 -17.78 8.20
C LEU A 257 2.28 -18.38 8.52
N PHE A 258 1.21 -17.94 7.82
CA PHE A 258 -0.14 -18.53 7.99
C PHE A 258 -0.21 -20.00 7.52
N ASN A 259 0.52 -20.35 6.47
CA ASN A 259 0.45 -21.70 5.89
C ASN A 259 1.49 -22.68 6.44
N LYS A 260 2.29 -22.31 7.44
CA LYS A 260 3.34 -23.15 8.13
C LYS A 260 4.34 -23.82 7.18
N LYS A 261 4.53 -23.34 5.96
CA LYS A 261 5.28 -24.04 4.91
C LYS A 261 6.75 -23.67 4.79
N ILE A 262 7.19 -22.53 5.35
CA ILE A 262 8.57 -22.05 5.14
C ILE A 262 9.07 -21.30 6.38
N LEU A 263 10.34 -21.53 6.75
CA LEU A 263 11.02 -20.85 7.84
C LEU A 263 11.37 -19.39 7.43
N ILE A 264 11.39 -18.49 8.41
CA ILE A 264 11.78 -17.07 8.25
C ILE A 264 13.15 -16.93 7.57
N LYS A 265 14.02 -17.95 7.66
CA LYS A 265 15.35 -18.00 7.04
C LYS A 265 15.34 -17.79 5.51
N ASP A 266 14.23 -18.10 4.85
CA ASP A 266 14.11 -17.97 3.39
C ASP A 266 13.77 -16.54 2.94
N HIS A 267 13.42 -15.66 3.91
CA HIS A 267 13.09 -14.25 3.68
C HIS A 267 14.19 -13.32 4.20
N LYS A 268 15.39 -13.42 3.63
CA LYS A 268 16.56 -12.63 4.05
C LYS A 268 16.31 -11.11 3.97
N GLU A 269 15.49 -10.64 3.04
CA GLU A 269 15.17 -9.23 2.89
C GLU A 269 14.51 -8.66 4.15
N ASP A 270 13.51 -9.35 4.69
CA ASP A 270 12.80 -8.89 5.87
C ASP A 270 13.70 -8.93 7.12
N LEU A 271 14.65 -9.88 7.20
CA LEU A 271 15.69 -9.88 8.22
C LEU A 271 16.58 -8.64 8.13
N TYR A 272 17.04 -8.28 6.92
CA TYR A 272 17.86 -7.07 6.73
C TYR A 272 17.09 -5.80 7.07
N LEU A 273 15.77 -5.75 6.79
CA LEU A 273 14.92 -4.64 7.21
C LEU A 273 14.85 -4.50 8.73
N ILE A 274 14.68 -5.61 9.45
CA ILE A 274 14.67 -5.60 10.91
C ILE A 274 16.03 -5.16 11.46
N MET A 275 17.15 -5.67 10.88
CA MET A 275 18.50 -5.24 11.26
C MET A 275 18.71 -3.74 11.03
N LEU A 276 18.28 -3.23 9.88
CA LEU A 276 18.32 -1.79 9.56
C LEU A 276 17.53 -0.97 10.57
N LEU A 277 16.33 -1.44 10.96
CA LEU A 277 15.51 -0.79 11.96
C LEU A 277 16.22 -0.71 13.32
N ILE A 278 16.85 -1.81 13.76
CA ILE A 278 17.62 -1.85 15.03
C ILE A 278 18.80 -0.87 14.96
N LEU A 279 19.52 -0.84 13.84
CA LEU A 279 20.65 0.06 13.64
C LEU A 279 20.22 1.53 13.66
N LEU A 280 19.16 1.87 12.94
CA LEU A 280 18.60 3.23 12.93
C LEU A 280 18.11 3.65 14.32
N PHE A 281 17.48 2.74 15.05
CA PHE A 281 17.05 3.00 16.41
C PHE A 281 18.23 3.24 17.34
N GLY A 282 19.28 2.43 17.27
CA GLY A 282 20.51 2.63 18.06
C GLY A 282 21.16 3.98 17.80
N PHE A 283 21.22 4.40 16.53
CA PHE A 283 21.76 5.71 16.15
C PHE A 283 20.92 6.89 16.66
N LEU A 284 19.58 6.77 16.57
CA LEU A 284 18.66 7.85 16.96
C LEU A 284 18.32 7.87 18.45
N SER A 285 18.62 6.80 19.20
CA SER A 285 18.37 6.74 20.66
C SER A 285 19.24 7.72 21.47
N LEU A 286 20.24 8.34 20.84
CA LEU A 286 21.07 9.40 21.42
C LEU A 286 20.33 10.76 21.55
N ASN A 287 19.13 10.88 20.98
CA ASN A 287 18.32 12.08 21.10
C ASN A 287 17.36 11.98 22.31
N ASP A 288 16.96 13.11 22.87
CA ASP A 288 16.15 13.23 24.10
C ASP A 288 14.67 12.81 23.96
N TYR A 289 14.29 12.22 22.81
CA TYR A 289 12.91 11.78 22.58
C TYR A 289 12.62 10.41 23.20
N SER A 290 11.37 10.16 23.57
CA SER A 290 10.97 8.85 24.11
C SER A 290 11.23 7.74 23.08
N ALA A 291 11.82 6.63 23.53
CA ALA A 291 12.22 5.49 22.69
C ALA A 291 11.08 4.96 21.80
N LEU A 292 9.86 4.83 22.35
CA LEU A 292 8.69 4.36 21.57
C LEU A 292 8.29 5.33 20.46
N ASN A 293 8.30 6.64 20.73
CA ASN A 293 7.95 7.63 19.73
C ASN A 293 8.99 7.65 18.59
N MET A 294 10.27 7.47 18.93
CA MET A 294 11.35 7.40 17.95
C MET A 294 11.23 6.15 17.07
N LEU A 295 11.00 4.97 17.66
CA LEU A 295 10.76 3.74 16.93
C LEU A 295 9.58 3.85 15.95
N ILE A 296 8.48 4.42 16.39
CA ILE A 296 7.30 4.63 15.55
C ILE A 296 7.62 5.58 14.38
N SER A 297 8.39 6.63 14.62
CA SER A 297 8.75 7.59 13.56
C SER A 297 9.69 6.97 12.51
N ILE A 298 10.65 6.14 12.94
CA ILE A 298 11.52 5.36 12.04
C ILE A 298 10.68 4.41 11.18
N LEU A 299 9.80 3.63 11.81
CA LEU A 299 8.92 2.70 11.09
C LEU A 299 7.96 3.42 10.14
N SER A 300 7.36 4.51 10.60
CA SER A 300 6.47 5.32 9.78
C SER A 300 7.20 5.89 8.55
N SER A 301 8.46 6.26 8.70
CA SER A 301 9.30 6.72 7.58
C SER A 301 9.63 5.58 6.62
N LEU A 302 10.02 4.39 7.12
CA LEU A 302 10.28 3.20 6.30
C LEU A 302 9.00 2.69 5.62
N ALA A 303 7.86 2.74 6.32
CA ALA A 303 6.55 2.37 5.78
C ALA A 303 5.99 3.44 4.82
N ASN A 304 6.61 4.62 4.77
CA ASN A 304 6.15 5.78 3.99
C ASN A 304 4.73 6.26 4.36
N SER A 305 4.27 5.98 5.57
CA SER A 305 2.95 6.40 6.03
C SER A 305 2.91 7.87 6.51
N GLY A 306 4.06 8.47 6.83
CA GLY A 306 4.16 9.86 7.26
C GLY A 306 3.54 10.16 8.63
N LEU A 307 3.21 9.13 9.41
CA LEU A 307 2.51 9.25 10.68
C LEU A 307 3.52 9.38 11.84
N THR A 308 3.69 10.57 12.40
CA THR A 308 4.60 10.83 13.53
C THR A 308 3.84 11.22 14.78
N LEU A 309 4.29 10.72 15.95
CA LEU A 309 3.71 11.03 17.26
C LEU A 309 4.29 12.31 17.88
N PHE A 310 5.32 12.90 17.29
CA PHE A 310 5.91 14.17 17.73
C PHE A 310 6.32 14.97 16.49
N LYS A 311 6.53 16.26 16.69
CA LYS A 311 7.05 17.12 15.63
C LYS A 311 8.59 17.08 15.71
N PRO A 312 9.27 16.45 14.74
CA PRO A 312 10.72 16.37 14.76
C PRO A 312 11.35 17.74 14.44
N ASP A 313 12.56 17.97 14.95
CA ASP A 313 13.38 19.12 14.57
C ASP A 313 13.79 19.05 13.09
N ASN A 314 14.23 20.17 12.53
CA ASN A 314 14.56 20.26 11.10
C ASN A 314 15.60 19.22 10.67
N ASN A 315 16.65 19.01 11.44
CA ASN A 315 17.71 18.03 11.15
C ASN A 315 17.16 16.59 11.18
N LEU A 316 16.34 16.29 12.17
CA LEU A 316 15.71 14.99 12.31
C LEU A 316 14.65 14.74 11.22
N SER A 317 13.94 15.80 10.80
CA SER A 317 13.00 15.73 9.67
C SER A 317 13.69 15.37 8.36
N LEU A 318 14.85 15.95 8.07
CA LEU A 318 15.68 15.63 6.91
C LEU A 318 16.14 14.16 6.95
N PHE A 319 16.54 13.69 8.14
CA PHE A 319 16.96 12.30 8.31
C PHE A 319 15.80 11.32 8.06
N PHE A 320 14.62 11.58 8.59
CA PHE A 320 13.43 10.78 8.31
C PHE A 320 13.07 10.79 6.82
N LEU A 321 13.23 11.92 6.15
CA LEU A 321 12.99 12.04 4.72
C LEU A 321 13.97 11.15 3.92
N LEU A 322 15.25 11.08 4.30
CA LEU A 322 16.21 10.15 3.69
C LEU A 322 15.83 8.68 3.92
N ILE A 323 15.31 8.34 5.10
CA ILE A 323 14.82 6.98 5.39
C ILE A 323 13.64 6.61 4.48
N THR A 324 12.74 7.54 4.16
CA THR A 324 11.61 7.27 3.26
C THR A 324 12.03 6.84 1.86
N ILE A 325 13.23 7.23 1.41
CA ILE A 325 13.76 6.81 0.10
C ILE A 325 14.05 5.31 0.07
N ILE A 326 14.48 4.74 1.20
CA ILE A 326 14.80 3.30 1.29
C ILE A 326 13.52 2.47 1.15
N GLY A 327 12.48 2.79 1.93
CA GLY A 327 11.21 2.07 1.94
C GLY A 327 11.28 0.68 2.59
N GLY A 328 10.18 -0.06 2.53
CA GLY A 328 10.05 -1.41 3.10
C GLY A 328 10.52 -2.54 2.17
N SER A 329 10.02 -3.77 2.39
CA SER A 329 10.34 -4.94 1.57
C SER A 329 9.74 -4.83 0.16
N LEU A 330 10.25 -5.63 -0.79
CA LEU A 330 9.91 -5.54 -2.21
C LEU A 330 8.42 -5.71 -2.48
N ILE A 331 7.77 -6.67 -1.83
CA ILE A 331 6.35 -6.98 -2.00
C ILE A 331 5.59 -6.56 -0.73
N SER A 332 5.69 -5.28 -0.40
CA SER A 332 4.94 -4.61 0.64
C SER A 332 4.21 -3.39 0.07
N ASN A 333 3.20 -2.91 0.77
CA ASN A 333 2.44 -1.71 0.35
C ASN A 333 3.20 -0.39 0.54
N THR A 334 4.40 -0.44 1.08
CA THR A 334 5.23 0.76 1.27
C THR A 334 5.71 1.29 -0.08
N SER A 335 5.92 2.58 -0.19
CA SER A 335 6.59 3.21 -1.33
C SER A 335 8.13 3.17 -1.19
N GLY A 336 8.87 4.03 -1.87
CA GLY A 336 10.33 4.07 -1.86
C GLY A 336 10.98 3.13 -2.89
N ILE A 337 12.32 3.16 -2.93
CA ILE A 337 13.14 2.36 -3.87
C ILE A 337 13.06 0.87 -3.54
N LYS A 338 12.72 0.52 -2.30
CA LYS A 338 12.76 -0.80 -1.67
C LYS A 338 14.17 -1.22 -1.27
N LEU A 339 14.31 -1.80 -0.09
CA LEU A 339 15.61 -2.11 0.51
C LEU A 339 16.51 -2.93 -0.42
N ILE A 340 15.98 -3.98 -1.04
CA ILE A 340 16.78 -4.86 -1.89
C ILE A 340 17.26 -4.16 -3.16
N ARG A 341 16.44 -3.30 -3.76
CA ARG A 341 16.85 -2.53 -4.94
C ARG A 341 17.92 -1.50 -4.57
N PHE A 342 17.79 -0.87 -3.41
CA PHE A 342 18.78 0.05 -2.88
C PHE A 342 20.12 -0.65 -2.64
N TYR A 343 20.09 -1.85 -2.03
CA TYR A 343 21.28 -2.69 -1.85
C TYR A 343 21.95 -3.06 -3.18
N ILE A 344 21.16 -3.52 -4.18
CA ILE A 344 21.67 -3.86 -5.51
C ILE A 344 22.32 -2.63 -6.16
N LEU A 345 21.69 -1.47 -6.08
CA LEU A 345 22.21 -0.22 -6.62
C LEU A 345 23.57 0.11 -6.00
N LEU A 346 23.68 0.10 -4.67
CA LEU A 346 24.96 0.35 -3.98
C LEU A 346 26.03 -0.66 -4.36
N LYS A 347 25.68 -1.95 -4.48
CA LYS A 347 26.64 -2.98 -4.87
C LYS A 347 27.11 -2.81 -6.32
N MET A 348 26.19 -2.51 -7.23
CA MET A 348 26.55 -2.25 -8.64
C MET A 348 27.44 -1.03 -8.80
N THR A 349 27.14 0.07 -8.11
CA THR A 349 27.98 1.27 -8.13
C THR A 349 29.37 1.00 -7.57
N SER A 350 29.48 0.27 -6.46
CA SER A 350 30.77 -0.11 -5.90
C SER A 350 31.60 -0.99 -6.85
N LEU A 351 30.96 -1.94 -7.56
CA LEU A 351 31.61 -2.78 -8.56
C LEU A 351 32.10 -1.96 -9.77
N GLU A 352 31.34 -0.98 -10.24
CA GLU A 352 31.77 -0.10 -11.34
C GLU A 352 32.96 0.81 -10.90
N ILE A 353 32.94 1.31 -9.67
CA ILE A 353 34.10 2.08 -9.12
C ILE A 353 35.35 1.20 -9.05
N ILE A 354 35.26 -0.06 -8.59
CA ILE A 354 36.40 -0.98 -8.55
C ILE A 354 36.94 -1.25 -9.95
N LYS A 355 36.08 -1.42 -10.94
CA LYS A 355 36.54 -1.58 -12.36
C LYS A 355 37.28 -0.36 -12.89
N LEU A 356 36.86 0.84 -12.52
CA LEU A 356 37.54 2.08 -12.92
C LEU A 356 38.93 2.18 -12.30
N ILE A 357 39.09 1.72 -11.06
CA ILE A 357 40.36 1.74 -10.33
C ILE A 357 41.31 0.62 -10.80
N SER A 358 40.74 -0.58 -11.08
CA SER A 358 41.49 -1.78 -11.46
C SER A 358 40.89 -2.47 -12.69
N PRO A 359 41.13 -1.96 -13.92
CA PRO A 359 40.48 -2.44 -15.14
C PRO A 359 40.81 -3.88 -15.52
N ASN A 360 41.93 -4.43 -15.05
CA ASN A 360 42.36 -5.81 -15.32
C ASN A 360 41.85 -6.84 -14.30
N SER A 361 41.06 -6.44 -13.31
CA SER A 361 40.54 -7.37 -12.34
C SER A 361 39.31 -8.13 -12.89
N VAL A 362 39.37 -9.47 -12.87
CA VAL A 362 38.22 -10.31 -13.18
C VAL A 362 37.25 -10.27 -12.00
N ILE A 363 36.24 -9.41 -12.08
CA ILE A 363 35.23 -9.30 -11.04
C ILE A 363 34.16 -10.36 -11.32
N ASN A 364 34.06 -11.38 -10.45
CA ASN A 364 32.95 -12.33 -10.49
C ASN A 364 31.64 -11.58 -10.22
N LYS A 365 30.76 -11.56 -11.23
CA LYS A 365 29.43 -10.90 -11.18
C LYS A 365 28.40 -11.64 -10.31
N THR A 366 28.81 -12.38 -9.28
CA THR A 366 27.87 -13.00 -8.35
C THR A 366 27.24 -11.94 -7.46
N ILE A 367 26.14 -11.36 -7.93
CA ILE A 367 25.49 -10.21 -7.29
C ILE A 367 24.79 -10.63 -5.97
N LEU A 368 24.48 -11.92 -5.78
CA LEU A 368 23.65 -12.38 -4.65
C LEU A 368 24.04 -13.78 -4.09
N SER A 369 25.26 -14.25 -4.27
CA SER A 369 25.74 -15.50 -3.69
C SER A 369 26.64 -15.25 -2.50
N SER A 370 26.08 -14.97 -1.35
CA SER A 370 26.66 -15.23 -0.01
C SER A 370 25.61 -15.07 1.05
#